data_c8f538c5ae34f8d3b5a0de1019025e47
#
_entry.id   c8f538c5ae34f8d3b5a0de1019025e47
#
_cell.length_a   1.000
_cell.length_b   1.000
_cell.length_c   1.000
_cell.angle_alpha   90.00
_cell.angle_beta   90.00
_cell.angle_gamma   90.00
#
_symmetry.space_group_name_H-M   'P 1'
#
loop_
_entity.id
_entity.type
_entity.pdbx_description
1 polymer ?
#
loop_
_entity_poly.entity_id
_entity_poly.type
_entity_poly.pdbx_seq_one_letter_code
_entity_poly.pdbx_strand_id
1 'polypeptide(L)'
;NESKSYDKCILKNISLEIDKGIYRVEGENGSGKSTLLQLLAGLETFDSGLKNCVSKDVLYLDTNQLGVVPFTIEENLQLLCDSFQIHLSFEDKEQINTFFDNKIGDNYMTASTGTKFKLGLSLIFAKNWDYIFIDETLSTVDARSIDMIAKRLISMKESSTIIYVSHNLLNQELI
;
A
#
# COMPACT_ATOMS: atom_id res chain seq x y z
N ASN A 1 -1.37 -8.77 24.36
CA ASN A 1 -1.20 -10.07 23.71
C ASN A 1 -2.40 -10.30 22.80
N GLU A 2 -2.16 -10.31 21.51
CA GLU A 2 -3.17 -10.39 20.46
C GLU A 2 -3.06 -11.73 19.74
N SER A 3 -4.19 -12.28 19.29
CA SER A 3 -4.21 -13.49 18.50
C SER A 3 -5.26 -13.45 17.42
N LYS A 4 -5.02 -14.15 16.33
CA LYS A 4 -5.96 -14.42 15.25
C LYS A 4 -5.84 -15.89 14.86
N SER A 5 -6.96 -16.59 14.81
CA SER A 5 -7.02 -17.96 14.31
C SER A 5 -8.11 -18.08 13.24
N TYR A 6 -7.79 -18.88 12.22
CA TYR A 6 -8.76 -19.50 11.33
C TYR A 6 -8.88 -20.96 11.80
N ASP A 7 -8.83 -21.98 10.98
CA ASP A 7 -8.74 -23.39 11.45
C ASP A 7 -7.46 -23.71 12.26
N LYS A 8 -6.46 -22.82 12.18
CA LYS A 8 -5.24 -22.80 13.01
C LYS A 8 -5.01 -21.40 13.55
N CYS A 9 -4.49 -21.31 14.79
CA CYS A 9 -4.01 -20.04 15.32
C CYS A 9 -2.80 -19.56 14.50
N ILE A 10 -2.97 -18.48 13.73
CA ILE A 10 -1.96 -17.93 12.83
C ILE A 10 -1.01 -17.02 13.60
N LEU A 11 -1.58 -16.14 14.44
CA LEU A 11 -0.84 -15.17 15.25
C LEU A 11 -1.22 -15.36 16.71
N LYS A 12 -0.23 -15.57 17.59
CA LYS A 12 -0.45 -15.81 19.01
C LYS A 12 0.48 -14.97 19.86
N ASN A 13 -0.12 -14.27 20.83
CA ASN A 13 0.63 -13.48 21.84
C ASN A 13 1.59 -12.45 21.22
N ILE A 14 1.16 -11.76 20.17
CA ILE A 14 1.93 -10.69 19.57
C ILE A 14 1.73 -9.41 20.37
N SER A 15 2.84 -8.77 20.73
CA SER A 15 2.86 -7.42 21.28
C SER A 15 3.82 -6.60 20.42
N LEU A 16 3.29 -5.59 19.75
CA LEU A 16 4.04 -4.71 18.85
C LEU A 16 3.83 -3.27 19.29
N GLU A 17 4.90 -2.53 19.38
CA GLU A 17 4.91 -1.08 19.50
C GLU A 17 5.74 -0.54 18.32
N ILE A 18 5.11 0.25 17.46
CA ILE A 18 5.69 0.66 16.18
C ILE A 18 5.60 2.18 16.08
N ASP A 19 6.74 2.83 16.00
CA ASP A 19 6.88 4.26 15.79
C ASP A 19 6.72 4.65 14.30
N LYS A 20 6.90 5.95 13.99
CA LYS A 20 7.03 6.41 12.62
C LYS A 20 8.29 5.84 11.99
N GLY A 21 8.21 5.45 10.73
CA GLY A 21 9.33 4.82 10.04
C GLY A 21 8.91 3.88 8.94
N ILE A 22 9.89 3.21 8.33
CA ILE A 22 9.68 2.21 7.28
C ILE A 22 10.13 0.85 7.82
N TYR A 23 9.23 -0.14 7.75
CA TYR A 23 9.43 -1.47 8.31
C TYR A 23 9.14 -2.54 7.28
N ARG A 24 10.00 -3.55 7.22
CA ARG A 24 9.79 -4.74 6.41
C ARG A 24 9.35 -5.91 7.27
N VAL A 25 8.29 -6.60 6.84
CA VAL A 25 7.88 -7.86 7.46
C VAL A 25 8.45 -9.03 6.66
N GLU A 26 9.24 -9.85 7.31
CA GLU A 26 9.86 -11.05 6.74
C GLU A 26 9.27 -12.32 7.35
N GLY A 27 9.28 -13.40 6.60
CA GLY A 27 8.82 -14.71 7.02
C GLY A 27 8.49 -15.61 5.84
N GLU A 28 8.34 -16.90 6.09
CA GLU A 28 7.97 -17.88 5.07
C GLU A 28 6.57 -17.64 4.50
N ASN A 29 6.27 -18.24 3.33
CA ASN A 29 4.93 -18.20 2.79
C ASN A 29 3.95 -18.91 3.73
N GLY A 30 2.79 -18.29 3.98
CA GLY A 30 1.80 -18.81 4.91
C GLY A 30 2.09 -18.53 6.40
N SER A 31 3.14 -17.77 6.74
CA SER A 31 3.47 -17.42 8.14
C SER A 31 2.54 -16.37 8.76
N GLY A 32 1.55 -15.85 8.00
CA GLY A 32 0.59 -14.87 8.51
C GLY A 32 0.96 -13.41 8.27
N LYS A 33 1.92 -13.09 7.37
CA LYS A 33 2.31 -11.71 7.05
C LYS A 33 1.13 -10.86 6.59
N SER A 34 0.38 -11.33 5.60
CA SER A 34 -0.81 -10.62 5.09
C SER A 34 -1.87 -10.46 6.17
N THR A 35 -2.11 -11.49 6.98
CA THR A 35 -3.04 -11.42 8.11
C THR A 35 -2.60 -10.36 9.12
N LEU A 36 -1.30 -10.28 9.43
CA LEU A 36 -0.76 -9.25 10.31
C LEU A 36 -1.01 -7.85 9.74
N LEU A 37 -0.70 -7.62 8.45
CA LEU A 37 -0.93 -6.33 7.81
C LEU A 37 -2.42 -5.95 7.80
N GLN A 38 -3.32 -6.88 7.49
CA GLN A 38 -4.77 -6.66 7.50
C GLN A 38 -5.30 -6.31 8.89
N LEU A 39 -4.80 -6.99 9.92
CA LEU A 39 -5.14 -6.69 11.32
C LEU A 39 -4.64 -5.30 11.72
N LEU A 40 -3.40 -4.95 11.36
CA LEU A 40 -2.83 -3.62 11.62
C LEU A 40 -3.54 -2.53 10.81
N ALA A 41 -3.97 -2.81 9.60
CA ALA A 41 -4.77 -1.89 8.77
C ALA A 41 -6.22 -1.72 9.29
N GLY A 42 -6.71 -2.65 10.12
CA GLY A 42 -8.09 -2.65 10.61
C GLY A 42 -9.10 -3.25 9.63
N LEU A 43 -8.63 -3.97 8.62
CA LEU A 43 -9.46 -4.72 7.67
C LEU A 43 -9.97 -6.02 8.27
N GLU A 44 -9.25 -6.54 9.26
CA GLU A 44 -9.60 -7.71 10.06
C GLU A 44 -9.64 -7.36 11.54
N THR A 45 -10.37 -8.15 12.32
CA THR A 45 -10.45 -8.00 13.78
C THR A 45 -9.65 -9.07 14.50
N PHE A 46 -9.04 -8.72 15.61
CA PHE A 46 -8.42 -9.69 16.50
C PHE A 46 -9.47 -10.55 17.20
N ASP A 47 -9.19 -11.83 17.41
CA ASP A 47 -10.04 -12.70 18.23
C ASP A 47 -9.93 -12.31 19.72
N SER A 48 -8.77 -11.78 20.12
CA SER A 48 -8.52 -11.24 21.47
C SER A 48 -7.36 -10.25 21.42
N GLY A 49 -7.36 -9.28 22.33
CA GLY A 49 -6.34 -8.24 22.43
C GLY A 49 -6.86 -6.85 22.12
N LEU A 50 -5.96 -5.87 22.11
CA LEU A 50 -6.27 -4.47 21.88
C LEU A 50 -5.36 -3.88 20.79
N LYS A 51 -5.93 -3.14 19.86
CA LYS A 51 -5.22 -2.31 18.90
C LYS A 51 -5.43 -0.84 19.26
N ASN A 52 -4.36 -0.18 19.63
CA ASN A 52 -4.35 1.26 19.88
C ASN A 52 -3.83 2.01 18.64
N CYS A 53 -4.61 2.03 17.56
CA CYS A 53 -4.33 2.86 16.39
C CYS A 53 -5.42 3.93 16.31
N VAL A 54 -5.03 5.19 16.34
CA VAL A 54 -5.95 6.33 16.48
C VAL A 54 -6.28 6.97 15.13
N SER A 55 -5.54 6.66 14.07
CA SER A 55 -5.73 7.33 12.78
C SER A 55 -6.73 6.63 11.89
N LYS A 56 -7.46 7.45 11.11
CA LYS A 56 -8.34 7.01 10.03
C LYS A 56 -7.66 7.05 8.64
N ASP A 57 -6.48 7.66 8.55
CA ASP A 57 -5.74 7.83 7.30
C ASP A 57 -4.82 6.64 7.03
N VAL A 58 -5.44 5.53 6.66
CA VAL A 58 -4.78 4.24 6.40
C VAL A 58 -4.90 3.89 4.93
N LEU A 59 -3.76 3.60 4.29
CA LEU A 59 -3.69 3.03 2.95
C LEU A 59 -3.24 1.57 3.06
N TYR A 60 -4.04 0.64 2.56
CA TYR A 60 -3.69 -0.77 2.42
C TYR A 60 -3.68 -1.16 0.94
N LEU A 61 -2.56 -1.69 0.49
CA LEU A 61 -2.33 -2.10 -0.89
C LEU A 61 -1.94 -3.58 -0.93
N ASP A 62 -2.71 -4.35 -1.65
CA ASP A 62 -2.45 -5.77 -1.92
C ASP A 62 -2.37 -6.04 -3.43
N THR A 63 -2.34 -7.28 -3.82
CA THR A 63 -2.28 -7.70 -5.23
C THR A 63 -3.64 -7.66 -5.94
N ASN A 64 -4.65 -7.00 -5.39
CA ASN A 64 -5.93 -6.78 -6.06
C ASN A 64 -5.85 -5.61 -7.03
N GLN A 65 -6.47 -5.77 -8.19
CA GLN A 65 -6.61 -4.71 -9.18
C GLN A 65 -7.83 -3.85 -8.83
N LEU A 66 -7.62 -2.55 -8.58
CA LEU A 66 -8.66 -1.65 -8.06
C LEU A 66 -9.50 -0.98 -9.16
N GLY A 67 -9.05 -1.05 -10.41
CA GLY A 67 -9.74 -0.35 -11.49
C GLY A 67 -10.98 -1.07 -12.01
N VAL A 68 -11.92 -0.31 -12.52
CA VAL A 68 -13.15 -0.76 -13.14
C VAL A 68 -13.19 -0.37 -14.62
N VAL A 69 -13.82 -1.21 -15.43
CA VAL A 69 -14.06 -0.96 -16.85
C VAL A 69 -15.46 -0.35 -17.02
N PRO A 70 -15.71 0.49 -18.03
CA PRO A 70 -14.83 0.80 -19.18
C PRO A 70 -13.93 2.04 -19.02
N PHE A 71 -13.67 2.49 -17.81
CA PHE A 71 -12.97 3.75 -17.55
C PHE A 71 -11.49 3.73 -17.97
N THR A 72 -10.93 4.92 -18.17
CA THR A 72 -9.50 5.16 -18.30
C THR A 72 -8.78 5.00 -16.95
N ILE A 73 -7.45 4.99 -16.94
CA ILE A 73 -6.67 4.98 -15.71
C ILE A 73 -6.93 6.26 -14.90
N GLU A 74 -7.02 7.42 -15.58
CA GLU A 74 -7.29 8.71 -14.94
C GLU A 74 -8.67 8.75 -14.28
N GLU A 75 -9.70 8.27 -14.97
CA GLU A 75 -11.06 8.19 -14.41
C GLU A 75 -11.12 7.26 -13.20
N ASN A 76 -10.42 6.12 -13.26
CA ASN A 76 -10.31 5.20 -12.13
C ASN A 76 -9.55 5.85 -10.95
N LEU A 77 -8.47 6.58 -11.22
CA LEU A 77 -7.75 7.33 -10.18
C LEU A 77 -8.66 8.36 -9.52
N GLN A 78 -9.46 9.09 -10.32
CA GLN A 78 -10.41 10.07 -9.79
C GLN A 78 -11.44 9.40 -8.87
N LEU A 79 -12.01 8.24 -9.26
CA LEU A 79 -12.94 7.47 -8.42
C LEU A 79 -12.30 7.06 -7.09
N LEU A 80 -11.04 6.61 -7.11
CA LEU A 80 -10.30 6.28 -5.89
C LEU A 80 -10.06 7.51 -5.02
N CYS A 81 -9.62 8.62 -5.61
CA CYS A 81 -9.40 9.88 -4.89
C CYS A 81 -10.70 10.37 -4.24
N ASP A 82 -11.82 10.30 -4.95
CA ASP A 82 -13.13 10.70 -4.41
C ASP A 82 -13.54 9.81 -3.22
N SER A 83 -13.28 8.50 -3.30
CA SER A 83 -13.58 7.56 -2.21
C SER A 83 -12.80 7.84 -0.93
N PHE A 84 -11.58 8.36 -1.05
CA PHE A 84 -10.73 8.77 0.06
C PHE A 84 -10.82 10.27 0.38
N GLN A 85 -11.70 11.02 -0.30
CA GLN A 85 -11.86 12.47 -0.17
C GLN A 85 -10.54 13.24 -0.41
N ILE A 86 -9.77 12.79 -1.41
CA ILE A 86 -8.48 13.36 -1.79
C ILE A 86 -8.69 14.36 -2.94
N HIS A 87 -8.12 15.55 -2.79
CA HIS A 87 -8.01 16.54 -3.85
C HIS A 87 -6.55 16.65 -4.28
N LEU A 88 -6.25 16.15 -5.48
CA LEU A 88 -4.91 16.20 -6.04
C LEU A 88 -4.51 17.62 -6.42
N SER A 89 -3.35 18.07 -5.95
CA SER A 89 -2.70 19.28 -6.45
C SER A 89 -2.22 19.12 -7.89
N PHE A 90 -1.77 20.20 -8.50
CA PHE A 90 -1.16 20.12 -9.83
C PHE A 90 0.11 19.26 -9.79
N GLU A 91 0.95 19.45 -8.78
CA GLU A 91 2.19 18.69 -8.59
C GLU A 91 1.93 17.19 -8.39
N ASP A 92 0.89 16.82 -7.61
CA ASP A 92 0.51 15.42 -7.42
C ASP A 92 0.09 14.78 -8.74
N LYS A 93 -0.71 15.48 -9.57
CA LYS A 93 -1.14 15.01 -10.87
C LYS A 93 0.02 14.80 -11.83
N GLU A 94 0.98 15.73 -11.89
CA GLU A 94 2.18 15.60 -12.71
C GLU A 94 3.06 14.42 -12.26
N GLN A 95 3.23 14.24 -10.95
CA GLN A 95 3.98 13.13 -10.39
C GLN A 95 3.32 11.79 -10.71
N ILE A 96 2.00 11.69 -10.53
CA ILE A 96 1.24 10.48 -10.86
C ILE A 96 1.28 10.21 -12.36
N ASN A 97 1.10 11.23 -13.21
CA ASN A 97 1.20 11.06 -14.66
C ASN A 97 2.58 10.53 -15.08
N THR A 98 3.64 11.06 -14.47
CA THR A 98 5.02 10.56 -14.67
C THR A 98 5.17 9.11 -14.21
N PHE A 99 4.53 8.72 -13.13
CA PHE A 99 4.51 7.35 -12.62
C PHE A 99 3.85 6.37 -13.60
N PHE A 100 2.87 6.83 -14.37
CA PHE A 100 2.23 6.09 -15.46
C PHE A 100 2.92 6.26 -16.83
N ASP A 101 4.13 6.79 -16.89
CA ASP A 101 4.86 7.03 -18.15
C ASP A 101 4.08 7.92 -19.14
N ASN A 102 3.32 8.90 -18.63
CA ASN A 102 2.41 9.79 -19.36
C ASN A 102 1.27 9.06 -20.10
N LYS A 103 0.86 7.91 -19.60
CA LYS A 103 -0.22 7.07 -20.17
C LYS A 103 -1.46 6.99 -19.29
N ILE A 104 -1.64 7.96 -18.40
CA ILE A 104 -2.80 7.98 -17.49
C ILE A 104 -4.16 8.03 -18.22
N GLY A 105 -4.18 8.58 -19.45
CA GLY A 105 -5.37 8.60 -20.31
C GLY A 105 -5.70 7.28 -21.00
N ASP A 106 -4.86 6.25 -20.90
CA ASP A 106 -5.10 4.96 -21.54
C ASP A 106 -6.30 4.23 -20.92
N ASN A 107 -6.96 3.41 -21.73
CA ASN A 107 -8.08 2.61 -21.28
C ASN A 107 -7.60 1.51 -20.32
N TYR A 108 -8.21 1.45 -19.12
CA TYR A 108 -7.82 0.49 -18.09
C TYR A 108 -7.97 -0.97 -18.54
N MET A 109 -8.99 -1.30 -19.35
CA MET A 109 -9.23 -2.66 -19.82
C MET A 109 -8.04 -3.20 -20.63
N THR A 110 -7.45 -2.37 -21.51
CA THR A 110 -6.34 -2.75 -22.39
C THR A 110 -4.96 -2.51 -21.78
N ALA A 111 -4.89 -1.90 -20.61
CA ALA A 111 -3.63 -1.65 -19.91
C ALA A 111 -2.93 -2.95 -19.51
N SER A 112 -1.59 -2.92 -19.44
CA SER A 112 -0.80 -4.05 -18.97
C SER A 112 -1.11 -4.38 -17.49
N THR A 113 -0.85 -5.61 -17.08
CA THR A 113 -1.02 -6.02 -15.68
C THR A 113 -0.23 -5.11 -14.73
N GLY A 114 1.03 -4.77 -15.05
CA GLY A 114 1.85 -3.85 -14.25
C GLY A 114 1.22 -2.46 -14.15
N THR A 115 0.68 -1.92 -15.28
CA THR A 115 -0.03 -0.64 -15.28
C THR A 115 -1.28 -0.68 -14.40
N LYS A 116 -2.02 -1.78 -14.40
CA LYS A 116 -3.21 -1.96 -13.55
C LYS A 116 -2.86 -1.94 -12.06
N PHE A 117 -1.73 -2.53 -11.65
CA PHE A 117 -1.25 -2.46 -10.27
C PHE A 117 -0.75 -1.06 -9.89
N LYS A 118 -0.18 -0.31 -10.83
CA LYS A 118 0.19 1.09 -10.59
C LYS A 118 -0.98 1.94 -10.11
N LEU A 119 -2.23 1.60 -10.46
CA LEU A 119 -3.40 2.38 -10.05
C LEU A 119 -3.54 2.45 -8.51
N GLY A 120 -3.46 1.33 -7.81
CA GLY A 120 -3.46 1.33 -6.34
C GLY A 120 -2.23 2.02 -5.75
N LEU A 121 -1.04 1.69 -6.29
CA LEU A 121 0.23 2.27 -5.85
C LEU A 121 0.32 3.79 -6.06
N SER A 122 -0.41 4.36 -7.03
CA SER A 122 -0.43 5.80 -7.26
C SER A 122 -1.03 6.60 -6.10
N LEU A 123 -1.85 5.98 -5.26
CA LEU A 123 -2.39 6.60 -4.05
C LEU A 123 -1.31 6.98 -3.02
N ILE A 124 -0.12 6.36 -3.08
CA ILE A 124 1.04 6.75 -2.26
C ILE A 124 1.47 8.20 -2.56
N PHE A 125 1.26 8.67 -3.80
CA PHE A 125 1.59 10.03 -4.22
C PHE A 125 0.45 11.03 -3.95
N ALA A 126 -0.77 10.54 -3.73
CA ALA A 126 -1.97 11.36 -3.70
C ALA A 126 -2.12 12.17 -2.40
N LYS A 127 -1.55 11.73 -1.29
CA LYS A 127 -1.50 12.47 -0.03
C LYS A 127 -0.45 11.91 0.93
N ASN A 128 -0.26 12.58 2.07
CA ASN A 128 0.50 12.02 3.19
C ASN A 128 -0.45 11.15 4.03
N TRP A 129 -0.15 9.86 4.10
CA TRP A 129 -0.89 8.88 4.88
C TRP A 129 -0.26 8.73 6.26
N ASP A 130 -1.06 8.50 7.31
CA ASP A 130 -0.53 8.18 8.63
C ASP A 130 0.04 6.76 8.67
N TYR A 131 -0.65 5.83 7.99
CA TYR A 131 -0.23 4.42 7.88
C TYR A 131 -0.32 3.94 6.43
N ILE A 132 0.74 3.29 5.98
CA ILE A 132 0.79 2.63 4.67
C ILE A 132 1.17 1.17 4.88
N PHE A 133 0.32 0.27 4.42
CA PHE A 133 0.57 -1.17 4.40
C PHE A 133 0.64 -1.65 2.96
N ILE A 134 1.75 -2.30 2.58
CA ILE A 134 1.98 -2.80 1.22
C ILE A 134 2.23 -4.30 1.29
N ASP A 135 1.28 -5.08 0.76
CA ASP A 135 1.32 -6.54 0.77
C ASP A 135 1.65 -7.09 -0.60
N GLU A 136 2.93 -7.41 -0.82
CA GLU A 136 3.52 -8.01 -2.03
C GLU A 136 3.33 -7.24 -3.35
N THR A 137 2.59 -6.14 -3.39
CA THR A 137 2.25 -5.38 -4.61
C THR A 137 3.48 -4.86 -5.35
N LEU A 138 4.58 -4.57 -4.64
CA LEU A 138 5.80 -4.01 -5.23
C LEU A 138 6.48 -4.96 -6.22
N SER A 139 6.23 -6.26 -6.12
CA SER A 139 6.77 -7.25 -7.07
C SER A 139 6.11 -7.21 -8.45
N THR A 140 5.00 -6.48 -8.58
CA THR A 140 4.17 -6.45 -9.80
C THR A 140 4.53 -5.32 -10.77
N VAL A 141 5.38 -4.38 -10.36
CA VAL A 141 5.72 -3.18 -11.13
C VAL A 141 7.22 -3.14 -11.49
N ASP A 142 7.57 -2.31 -12.45
CA ASP A 142 8.92 -2.16 -12.97
C ASP A 142 9.87 -1.43 -11.97
N ALA A 143 11.18 -1.57 -12.20
CA ALA A 143 12.22 -1.02 -11.32
C ALA A 143 12.15 0.52 -11.19
N ARG A 144 11.79 1.25 -12.26
CA ARG A 144 11.63 2.69 -12.21
C ARG A 144 10.47 3.09 -11.29
N SER A 145 9.36 2.37 -11.39
CA SER A 145 8.20 2.58 -10.52
C SER A 145 8.54 2.31 -9.06
N ILE A 146 9.31 1.24 -8.79
CA ILE A 146 9.81 0.93 -7.44
C ILE A 146 10.67 2.07 -6.90
N ASP A 147 11.60 2.61 -7.70
CA ASP A 147 12.46 3.73 -7.29
C ASP A 147 11.64 4.99 -6.95
N MET A 148 10.62 5.32 -7.76
CA MET A 148 9.73 6.45 -7.49
C MET A 148 8.95 6.25 -6.19
N ILE A 149 8.38 5.07 -5.96
CA ILE A 149 7.69 4.71 -4.72
C ILE A 149 8.64 4.82 -3.54
N ALA A 150 9.83 4.22 -3.63
CA ALA A 150 10.83 4.25 -2.58
C ALA A 150 11.18 5.68 -2.15
N LYS A 151 11.48 6.57 -3.10
CA LYS A 151 11.76 7.99 -2.83
C LYS A 151 10.59 8.68 -2.12
N ARG A 152 9.36 8.39 -2.52
CA ARG A 152 8.17 8.94 -1.88
C ARG A 152 8.00 8.42 -0.46
N LEU A 153 8.16 7.12 -0.22
CA LEU A 153 8.07 6.52 1.11
C LEU A 153 9.15 7.09 2.05
N ILE A 154 10.39 7.24 1.56
CA ILE A 154 11.48 7.87 2.34
C ILE A 154 11.11 9.30 2.76
N SER A 155 10.51 10.09 1.85
CA SER A 155 10.11 11.47 2.18
C SER A 155 9.06 11.54 3.29
N MET A 156 8.31 10.45 3.54
CA MET A 156 7.25 10.37 4.55
C MET A 156 7.67 9.67 5.85
N LYS A 157 8.87 9.09 5.94
CA LYS A 157 9.28 8.21 7.05
C LYS A 157 9.17 8.86 8.45
N GLU A 158 9.35 10.18 8.55
CA GLU A 158 9.27 10.90 9.83
C GLU A 158 7.82 11.24 10.24
N SER A 159 6.87 11.14 9.30
CA SER A 159 5.46 11.49 9.53
C SER A 159 4.52 10.28 9.47
N SER A 160 4.96 9.18 8.86
CA SER A 160 4.13 8.00 8.57
C SER A 160 4.73 6.73 9.15
N THR A 161 3.88 5.76 9.46
CA THR A 161 4.30 4.38 9.72
C THR A 161 4.04 3.55 8.46
N ILE A 162 5.09 3.04 7.86
CA ILE A 162 5.06 2.32 6.58
C ILE A 162 5.50 0.89 6.83
N ILE A 163 4.65 -0.08 6.54
CA ILE A 163 4.95 -1.50 6.74
C ILE A 163 4.73 -2.24 5.43
N TYR A 164 5.74 -2.95 4.96
CA TYR A 164 5.63 -3.66 3.70
C TYR A 164 6.12 -5.10 3.77
N VAL A 165 5.50 -5.94 2.94
CA VAL A 165 5.93 -7.29 2.61
C VAL A 165 6.40 -7.27 1.16
N SER A 166 7.63 -7.66 0.90
CA SER A 166 8.15 -7.84 -0.45
C SER A 166 9.29 -8.85 -0.47
N HIS A 167 9.32 -9.69 -1.49
CA HIS A 167 10.47 -10.57 -1.75
C HIS A 167 11.65 -9.80 -2.35
N ASN A 168 11.40 -8.66 -2.97
CA ASN A 168 12.42 -7.76 -3.50
C ASN A 168 12.71 -6.65 -2.48
N LEU A 169 13.98 -6.41 -2.18
CA LEU A 169 14.38 -5.24 -1.40
C LEU A 169 14.01 -3.98 -2.21
N LEU A 170 13.17 -3.14 -1.61
CA LEU A 170 13.14 -1.75 -2.03
C LEU A 170 14.55 -1.22 -1.78
N ASN A 171 15.29 -0.92 -2.82
CA ASN A 171 16.71 -0.50 -2.80
C ASN A 171 17.42 -0.55 -1.44
N GLN A 172 18.67 -1.02 -1.39
CA GLN A 172 19.49 -1.11 -0.16
C GLN A 172 19.64 0.23 0.61
N GLU A 173 19.12 1.34 0.05
CA GLU A 173 19.10 2.68 0.66
C GLU A 173 17.87 2.92 1.56
N LEU A 174 16.93 1.95 1.64
CA LEU A 174 15.71 2.05 2.47
C LEU A 174 15.86 1.43 3.86
N ILE A 175 17.03 0.89 4.19
CA ILE A 175 17.32 0.26 5.49
C ILE A 175 18.17 1.20 6.33
#